data_f59bad77366d41b07b320837e2b3ebef
#
_entry.id   f59bad77366d41b07b320837e2b3ebef
#
_cell.length_a   1.000
_cell.length_b   1.000
_cell.length_c   1.000
_cell.angle_alpha   90.00
_cell.angle_beta   90.00
_cell.angle_gamma   90.00
#
_symmetry.space_group_name_H-M   'P 1'
#
loop_
_entity.id
_entity.type
_entity.pdbx_description
1 polymer ?
#
loop_
_entity_poly.entity_id
_entity_poly.type
_entity_poly.pdbx_seq_one_letter_code
_entity_poly.pdbx_strand_id
1 'polypeptide(L)'
;MALGIATIDNGRESIKNEIVEERNEHFLSFRTPVDNYLQFSPVVIAYGLDAFGVKSRTDLVNRSAILFKGELCMLGTVFLLKSLTHQLRPDGSNYSSFPSGHTAQAFAGATFLSEEYKGRFKWMPYAAYSLASGVGVLRMANNRHYISDVLMGAGMGILSMKLAYWTHQYKWGKKKNAFAPAF
;
A
#
# COMPACT_ATOMS: atom_id res chain seq x y z
N MET A 1 -0.96 -4.04 -10.78
CA MET A 1 -0.03 -5.16 -11.00
C MET A 1 0.42 -5.28 -12.46
N ALA A 2 -0.46 -5.45 -13.43
CA ALA A 2 -0.08 -5.59 -14.85
C ALA A 2 0.81 -4.44 -15.36
N LEU A 3 0.47 -3.18 -15.05
CA LEU A 3 1.28 -2.01 -15.40
C LEU A 3 2.69 -2.04 -14.77
N GLY A 4 2.81 -2.49 -13.51
CA GLY A 4 4.12 -2.60 -12.85
C GLY A 4 5.03 -3.64 -13.52
N ILE A 5 4.46 -4.74 -14.01
CA ILE A 5 5.20 -5.77 -14.75
C ILE A 5 5.62 -5.24 -16.14
N ALA A 6 4.71 -4.56 -16.85
CA ALA A 6 4.98 -4.00 -18.16
C ALA A 6 6.08 -2.93 -18.17
N THR A 7 6.36 -2.29 -17.01
CA THR A 7 7.40 -1.26 -16.88
C THR A 7 8.76 -1.79 -16.38
N ILE A 8 8.96 -3.12 -16.28
CA ILE A 8 10.24 -3.76 -15.86
C ILE A 8 11.28 -3.77 -17.01
N ASP A 9 10.98 -3.25 -18.18
CA ASP A 9 11.96 -3.17 -19.25
C ASP A 9 13.24 -2.46 -18.79
N ASN A 10 14.40 -3.08 -19.09
CA ASN A 10 15.73 -2.60 -18.70
C ASN A 10 16.43 -1.81 -19.83
N GLY A 11 15.76 -1.51 -20.94
CA GLY A 11 16.27 -0.67 -22.01
C GLY A 11 16.62 0.75 -21.51
N ARG A 12 17.61 1.40 -22.11
CA ARG A 12 17.98 2.79 -21.76
C ARG A 12 16.81 3.76 -21.93
N GLU A 13 15.94 3.52 -22.89
CA GLU A 13 14.74 4.32 -23.21
C GLU A 13 13.49 3.86 -22.46
N SER A 14 13.62 3.07 -21.39
CA SER A 14 12.45 2.61 -20.64
C SER A 14 11.89 3.73 -19.77
N ILE A 15 10.56 3.84 -19.69
CA ILE A 15 9.84 4.84 -18.87
C ILE A 15 10.38 4.89 -17.42
N LYS A 16 10.79 3.75 -16.86
CA LYS A 16 11.33 3.71 -15.49
C LYS A 16 12.66 4.45 -15.35
N ASN A 17 13.53 4.39 -16.37
CA ASN A 17 14.83 5.04 -16.37
C ASN A 17 14.68 6.54 -16.64
N GLU A 18 13.81 6.91 -17.58
CA GLU A 18 13.46 8.30 -17.88
C GLU A 18 12.97 9.06 -16.62
N ILE A 19 12.07 8.45 -15.83
CA ILE A 19 11.61 9.04 -14.57
C ILE A 19 12.76 9.21 -13.56
N VAL A 20 13.70 8.28 -13.50
CA VAL A 20 14.87 8.40 -12.61
C VAL A 20 15.82 9.49 -13.10
N GLU A 21 16.04 9.63 -14.40
CA GLU A 21 16.86 10.69 -14.99
C GLU A 21 16.26 12.07 -14.72
N GLU A 22 14.99 12.30 -15.04
CA GLU A 22 14.24 13.52 -14.73
C GLU A 22 14.30 13.88 -13.23
N ARG A 23 14.10 12.87 -12.36
CA ARG A 23 14.24 13.05 -10.92
C ARG A 23 15.65 13.51 -10.54
N ASN A 24 16.68 12.90 -11.12
CA ASN A 24 18.08 13.23 -10.79
C ASN A 24 18.48 14.62 -11.30
N GLU A 25 17.91 15.08 -12.41
CA GLU A 25 18.15 16.42 -12.93
C GLU A 25 17.54 17.51 -12.03
N HIS A 26 16.29 17.30 -11.55
CA HIS A 26 15.55 18.35 -10.85
C HIS A 26 15.59 18.24 -9.31
N PHE A 27 15.81 17.02 -8.75
CA PHE A 27 15.66 16.74 -7.32
C PHE A 27 16.83 15.94 -6.73
N LEU A 28 18.07 16.16 -7.21
CA LEU A 28 19.25 15.36 -6.84
C LEU A 28 19.47 15.23 -5.32
N SER A 29 19.25 16.29 -4.57
CA SER A 29 19.47 16.35 -3.11
C SER A 29 18.22 16.03 -2.28
N PHE A 30 17.05 15.80 -2.90
CA PHE A 30 15.82 15.56 -2.15
C PHE A 30 15.87 14.23 -1.40
N ARG A 31 15.73 14.29 -0.08
CA ARG A 31 15.58 13.11 0.80
C ARG A 31 14.71 13.48 1.98
N THR A 32 13.73 12.61 2.27
CA THR A 32 12.83 12.77 3.42
C THR A 32 12.55 11.42 4.08
N PRO A 33 12.47 11.34 5.42
CA PRO A 33 12.05 10.14 6.13
C PRO A 33 10.51 10.03 6.29
N VAL A 34 9.75 10.99 5.78
CA VAL A 34 8.28 11.08 5.99
C VAL A 34 7.55 9.82 5.52
N ASP A 35 7.98 9.23 4.42
CA ASP A 35 7.41 8.01 3.85
C ASP A 35 7.51 6.78 4.80
N ASN A 36 8.52 6.74 5.68
CA ASN A 36 8.66 5.67 6.68
C ASN A 36 7.52 5.67 7.71
N TYR A 37 6.97 6.83 8.02
CA TYR A 37 5.84 6.98 8.96
C TYR A 37 4.50 7.01 8.23
N LEU A 38 4.45 7.71 7.10
CA LEU A 38 3.23 7.93 6.35
C LEU A 38 2.60 6.62 5.85
N GLN A 39 3.39 5.59 5.58
CA GLN A 39 2.91 4.27 5.16
C GLN A 39 1.93 3.61 6.16
N PHE A 40 2.03 3.93 7.45
CA PHE A 40 1.16 3.39 8.50
C PHE A 40 -0.05 4.28 8.81
N SER A 41 -0.05 5.52 8.31
CA SER A 41 -1.09 6.51 8.64
C SER A 41 -2.52 6.05 8.32
N PRO A 42 -2.83 5.30 7.24
CA PRO A 42 -4.19 4.86 7.00
C PRO A 42 -4.70 3.90 8.10
N VAL A 43 -3.83 3.03 8.61
CA VAL A 43 -4.17 2.12 9.72
C VAL A 43 -4.38 2.92 11.01
N VAL A 44 -3.49 3.87 11.31
CA VAL A 44 -3.62 4.75 12.48
C VAL A 44 -4.92 5.56 12.41
N ILE A 45 -5.27 6.10 11.25
CA ILE A 45 -6.54 6.81 11.04
C ILE A 45 -7.74 5.88 11.29
N ALA A 46 -7.70 4.64 10.81
CA ALA A 46 -8.80 3.70 10.99
C ALA A 46 -9.09 3.40 12.46
N TYR A 47 -8.06 3.14 13.26
CA TYR A 47 -8.23 2.90 14.68
C TYR A 47 -8.48 4.20 15.48
N GLY A 48 -7.91 5.31 15.05
CA GLY A 48 -8.17 6.63 15.63
C GLY A 48 -9.63 7.04 15.50
N LEU A 49 -10.22 6.91 14.31
CA LEU A 49 -11.64 7.20 14.09
C LEU A 49 -12.54 6.36 15.03
N ASP A 50 -12.22 5.10 15.24
CA ASP A 50 -12.95 4.24 16.16
C ASP A 50 -12.81 4.71 17.62
N ALA A 51 -11.60 5.09 18.03
CA ALA A 51 -11.34 5.62 19.37
C ALA A 51 -12.11 6.92 19.64
N PHE A 52 -12.36 7.73 18.61
CA PHE A 52 -13.23 8.92 18.67
C PHE A 52 -14.73 8.59 18.50
N GLY A 53 -15.14 7.32 18.57
CA GLY A 53 -16.54 6.90 18.53
C GLY A 53 -17.15 6.81 17.13
N VAL A 54 -16.34 6.94 16.06
CA VAL A 54 -16.78 6.75 14.68
C VAL A 54 -16.82 5.26 14.39
N LYS A 55 -18.02 4.66 14.38
CA LYS A 55 -18.19 3.22 14.18
C LYS A 55 -17.68 2.78 12.81
N SER A 56 -16.78 1.81 12.80
CA SER A 56 -16.31 1.07 11.63
C SER A 56 -17.35 0.05 11.14
N ARG A 57 -17.14 -0.47 9.94
CA ARG A 57 -17.95 -1.56 9.36
C ARG A 57 -17.88 -2.85 10.17
N THR A 58 -16.70 -3.15 10.71
CA THR A 58 -16.40 -4.42 11.38
C THR A 58 -16.03 -4.16 12.84
N ASP A 59 -16.39 -5.03 13.76
CA ASP A 59 -16.00 -4.92 15.16
C ASP A 59 -14.47 -5.04 15.34
N LEU A 60 -13.97 -4.59 16.48
CA LEU A 60 -12.54 -4.46 16.75
C LEU A 60 -11.77 -5.77 16.57
N VAL A 61 -12.32 -6.90 17.04
CA VAL A 61 -11.64 -8.20 16.99
C VAL A 61 -11.52 -8.70 15.55
N ASN A 62 -12.65 -8.71 14.83
CA ASN A 62 -12.67 -9.17 13.45
C ASN A 62 -11.84 -8.29 12.51
N ARG A 63 -11.91 -6.95 12.64
CA ARG A 63 -11.11 -6.06 11.79
C ARG A 63 -9.62 -6.17 12.08
N SER A 64 -9.21 -6.38 13.35
CA SER A 64 -7.80 -6.60 13.70
C SER A 64 -7.29 -7.94 13.14
N ALA A 65 -8.12 -8.98 13.15
CA ALA A 65 -7.80 -10.26 12.51
C ALA A 65 -7.70 -10.13 10.97
N ILE A 66 -8.58 -9.34 10.35
CA ILE A 66 -8.51 -9.04 8.91
C ILE A 66 -7.23 -8.30 8.58
N LEU A 67 -6.91 -7.23 9.33
CA LEU A 67 -5.69 -6.45 9.16
C LEU A 67 -4.47 -7.37 9.26
N PHE A 68 -4.34 -8.13 10.36
CA PHE A 68 -3.21 -9.04 10.57
C PHE A 68 -3.04 -10.03 9.42
N LYS A 69 -4.14 -10.64 8.96
CA LYS A 69 -4.12 -11.58 7.83
C LYS A 69 -3.70 -10.91 6.52
N GLY A 70 -4.21 -9.71 6.26
CA GLY A 70 -3.86 -8.92 5.07
C GLY A 70 -2.38 -8.51 5.07
N GLU A 71 -1.87 -8.04 6.21
CA GLU A 71 -0.47 -7.68 6.41
C GLU A 71 0.45 -8.90 6.23
N LEU A 72 0.10 -10.04 6.83
CA LEU A 72 0.89 -11.27 6.70
C LEU A 72 0.97 -11.74 5.24
N CYS A 73 -0.15 -11.72 4.52
CA CYS A 73 -0.20 -12.05 3.10
C CYS A 73 0.65 -11.08 2.27
N MET A 74 0.51 -9.78 2.50
CA MET A 74 1.26 -8.74 1.81
C MET A 74 2.76 -8.86 2.07
N LEU A 75 3.18 -8.97 3.34
CA LEU A 75 4.59 -9.09 3.71
C LEU A 75 5.21 -10.36 3.12
N GLY A 76 4.53 -11.51 3.21
CA GLY A 76 5.00 -12.77 2.65
C GLY A 76 5.22 -12.69 1.15
N THR A 77 4.27 -12.12 0.41
CA THR A 77 4.38 -11.98 -1.05
C THR A 77 5.43 -10.95 -1.47
N VAL A 78 5.54 -9.82 -0.77
CA VAL A 78 6.59 -8.82 -1.01
C VAL A 78 7.97 -9.41 -0.75
N PHE A 79 8.16 -10.13 0.37
CA PHE A 79 9.43 -10.76 0.70
C PHE A 79 9.83 -11.81 -0.34
N LEU A 80 8.89 -12.67 -0.73
CA LEU A 80 9.12 -13.69 -1.76
C LEU A 80 9.57 -13.08 -3.08
N LEU A 81 8.87 -12.05 -3.56
CA LEU A 81 9.24 -11.40 -4.82
C LEU A 81 10.59 -10.67 -4.71
N LYS A 82 10.89 -10.01 -3.60
CA LYS A 82 12.22 -9.40 -3.38
C LYS A 82 13.35 -10.42 -3.45
N SER A 83 13.15 -11.60 -2.86
CA SER A 83 14.15 -12.66 -2.87
C SER A 83 14.32 -13.31 -4.25
N LEU A 84 13.33 -13.26 -5.13
CA LEU A 84 13.37 -13.81 -6.46
C LEU A 84 13.93 -12.83 -7.50
N THR A 85 13.68 -11.55 -7.36
CA THR A 85 13.98 -10.54 -8.40
C THR A 85 15.38 -9.94 -8.28
N HIS A 86 15.91 -9.80 -7.08
CA HIS A 86 17.23 -9.20 -6.79
C HIS A 86 17.51 -7.92 -7.60
N GLN A 87 16.51 -7.04 -7.74
CA GLN A 87 16.62 -5.83 -8.53
C GLN A 87 17.36 -4.73 -7.77
N LEU A 88 18.39 -4.13 -8.39
CA LEU A 88 19.12 -3.00 -7.83
C LEU A 88 18.22 -1.76 -7.74
N ARG A 89 18.34 -1.02 -6.64
CA ARG A 89 17.64 0.27 -6.46
C ARG A 89 18.22 1.35 -7.36
N PRO A 90 17.41 2.40 -7.69
CA PRO A 90 17.91 3.55 -8.48
C PRO A 90 19.12 4.24 -7.85
N ASP A 91 19.20 4.30 -6.51
CA ASP A 91 20.31 4.89 -5.75
C ASP A 91 21.52 3.96 -5.59
N GLY A 92 21.49 2.75 -6.15
CA GLY A 92 22.58 1.77 -6.06
C GLY A 92 22.80 1.16 -4.68
N SER A 93 21.93 1.43 -3.67
CA SER A 93 22.17 1.08 -2.27
C SER A 93 22.09 -0.42 -1.97
N ASN A 94 21.20 -1.15 -2.65
CA ASN A 94 21.03 -2.60 -2.47
C ASN A 94 20.14 -3.24 -3.56
N TYR A 95 20.10 -4.58 -3.57
CA TYR A 95 19.37 -5.41 -4.54
C TYR A 95 17.95 -5.79 -4.08
N SER A 96 17.24 -4.92 -3.37
CA SER A 96 15.87 -5.17 -2.88
C SER A 96 14.87 -4.12 -3.36
N SER A 97 14.99 -3.67 -4.62
CA SER A 97 14.11 -2.66 -5.17
C SER A 97 12.69 -3.18 -5.37
N PHE A 98 12.51 -4.24 -6.14
CA PHE A 98 11.20 -4.74 -6.56
C PHE A 98 10.65 -5.84 -5.64
N PRO A 99 9.37 -5.75 -5.26
CA PRO A 99 8.47 -4.61 -5.30
C PRO A 99 8.68 -3.64 -4.12
N SER A 100 8.07 -2.43 -4.16
CA SER A 100 8.15 -1.46 -3.07
C SER A 100 7.31 -1.89 -1.85
N GLY A 101 8.00 -2.24 -0.76
CA GLY A 101 7.34 -2.65 0.50
C GLY A 101 6.58 -1.51 1.18
N HIS A 102 7.13 -0.28 1.20
CA HIS A 102 6.46 0.90 1.78
C HIS A 102 5.15 1.23 1.02
N THR A 103 5.19 1.14 -0.31
CA THR A 103 4.00 1.34 -1.12
C THR A 103 2.98 0.23 -0.88
N ALA A 104 3.40 -1.03 -0.80
CA ALA A 104 2.52 -2.15 -0.48
C ALA A 104 1.83 -1.96 0.87
N GLN A 105 2.59 -1.57 1.90
CA GLN A 105 2.08 -1.26 3.24
C GLN A 105 1.04 -0.13 3.21
N ALA A 106 1.37 0.98 2.55
CA ALA A 106 0.47 2.12 2.46
C ALA A 106 -0.85 1.77 1.75
N PHE A 107 -0.78 1.02 0.64
CA PHE A 107 -1.98 0.60 -0.10
C PHE A 107 -2.78 -0.51 0.60
N ALA A 108 -2.14 -1.40 1.36
CA ALA A 108 -2.85 -2.34 2.22
C ALA A 108 -3.63 -1.60 3.32
N GLY A 109 -2.98 -0.67 4.01
CA GLY A 109 -3.62 0.19 5.01
C GLY A 109 -4.73 1.07 4.43
N ALA A 110 -4.52 1.66 3.25
CA ALA A 110 -5.53 2.45 2.55
C ALA A 110 -6.76 1.61 2.16
N THR A 111 -6.55 0.38 1.71
CA THR A 111 -7.63 -0.56 1.41
C THR A 111 -8.40 -0.91 2.69
N PHE A 112 -7.70 -1.16 3.79
CA PHE A 112 -8.31 -1.41 5.09
C PHE A 112 -9.16 -0.22 5.55
N LEU A 113 -8.60 1.00 5.59
CA LEU A 113 -9.32 2.22 5.95
C LEU A 113 -10.55 2.44 5.08
N SER A 114 -10.38 2.28 3.78
CA SER A 114 -11.48 2.40 2.81
C SER A 114 -12.60 1.39 3.08
N GLU A 115 -12.28 0.10 3.26
CA GLU A 115 -13.29 -0.94 3.50
C GLU A 115 -14.06 -0.73 4.80
N GLU A 116 -13.40 -0.24 5.85
CA GLU A 116 -14.06 -0.02 7.14
C GLU A 116 -14.96 1.22 7.16
N TYR A 117 -14.66 2.25 6.36
CA TYR A 117 -15.33 3.54 6.49
C TYR A 117 -16.05 4.06 5.22
N LYS A 118 -15.90 3.42 4.04
CA LYS A 118 -16.57 3.87 2.81
C LYS A 118 -18.10 3.92 2.90
N GLY A 119 -18.71 3.07 3.72
CA GLY A 119 -20.15 3.07 3.95
C GLY A 119 -20.63 4.29 4.74
N ARG A 120 -19.76 4.90 5.54
CA ARG A 120 -20.03 6.10 6.33
C ARG A 120 -19.59 7.39 5.62
N PHE A 121 -18.41 7.33 4.97
CA PHE A 121 -17.82 8.45 4.25
C PHE A 121 -17.50 8.03 2.82
N LYS A 122 -18.33 8.39 1.86
CA LYS A 122 -18.15 8.01 0.44
C LYS A 122 -16.83 8.52 -0.15
N TRP A 123 -16.26 9.58 0.40
CA TRP A 123 -14.97 10.15 -0.02
C TRP A 123 -13.74 9.42 0.57
N MET A 124 -13.93 8.55 1.59
CA MET A 124 -12.84 7.86 2.28
C MET A 124 -11.90 7.07 1.36
N PRO A 125 -12.39 6.31 0.35
CA PRO A 125 -11.50 5.62 -0.57
C PRO A 125 -10.55 6.59 -1.30
N TYR A 126 -11.07 7.71 -1.76
CA TYR A 126 -10.26 8.71 -2.49
C TYR A 126 -9.15 9.27 -1.59
N ALA A 127 -9.47 9.68 -0.37
CA ALA A 127 -8.48 10.19 0.58
C ALA A 127 -7.44 9.13 0.95
N ALA A 128 -7.87 7.91 1.27
CA ALA A 128 -6.98 6.83 1.67
C ALA A 128 -5.98 6.46 0.55
N TYR A 129 -6.48 6.29 -0.68
CA TYR A 129 -5.61 5.95 -1.81
C TYR A 129 -4.75 7.12 -2.28
N SER A 130 -5.20 8.39 -2.17
CA SER A 130 -4.35 9.55 -2.43
C SER A 130 -3.17 9.61 -1.44
N LEU A 131 -3.42 9.35 -0.15
CA LEU A 131 -2.38 9.27 0.86
C LEU A 131 -1.36 8.17 0.55
N ALA A 132 -1.82 6.96 0.19
CA ALA A 132 -0.95 5.85 -0.20
C ALA A 132 -0.16 6.15 -1.48
N SER A 133 -0.77 6.83 -2.46
CA SER A 133 -0.09 7.28 -3.67
C SER A 133 1.02 8.28 -3.35
N GLY A 134 0.79 9.18 -2.39
CA GLY A 134 1.81 10.09 -1.87
C GLY A 134 3.03 9.34 -1.34
N VAL A 135 2.84 8.22 -0.62
CA VAL A 135 3.96 7.36 -0.19
C VAL A 135 4.73 6.81 -1.40
N GLY A 136 4.03 6.32 -2.42
CA GLY A 136 4.67 5.84 -3.66
C GLY A 136 5.51 6.92 -4.36
N VAL A 137 4.97 8.13 -4.48
CA VAL A 137 5.68 9.29 -5.05
C VAL A 137 6.92 9.63 -4.22
N LEU A 138 6.81 9.67 -2.89
CA LEU A 138 7.95 9.92 -2.00
C LEU A 138 9.04 8.85 -2.13
N ARG A 139 8.69 7.58 -2.36
CA ARG A 139 9.68 6.51 -2.61
C ARG A 139 10.47 6.74 -3.90
N MET A 140 9.82 7.21 -4.96
CA MET A 140 10.48 7.60 -6.20
C MET A 140 11.31 8.87 -6.01
N ALA A 141 10.75 9.90 -5.38
CA ALA A 141 11.47 11.16 -5.08
C ALA A 141 12.71 10.92 -4.20
N ASN A 142 12.67 9.99 -3.25
CA ASN A 142 13.81 9.57 -2.44
C ASN A 142 14.84 8.69 -3.20
N ASN A 143 14.64 8.42 -4.49
CA ASN A 143 15.48 7.54 -5.34
C ASN A 143 15.58 6.09 -4.83
N ARG A 144 14.56 5.60 -4.12
CA ARG A 144 14.56 4.28 -3.49
C ARG A 144 13.93 3.20 -4.35
N HIS A 145 13.00 3.59 -5.23
CA HIS A 145 12.20 2.65 -6.04
C HIS A 145 11.90 3.23 -7.41
N TYR A 146 11.84 2.35 -8.40
CA TYR A 146 11.33 2.66 -9.73
C TYR A 146 9.79 2.72 -9.71
N ILE A 147 9.19 3.33 -10.75
CA ILE A 147 7.74 3.35 -10.91
C ILE A 147 7.13 1.93 -10.97
N SER A 148 7.82 0.98 -11.60
CA SER A 148 7.43 -0.43 -11.64
C SER A 148 7.24 -1.04 -10.24
N ASP A 149 8.19 -0.73 -9.33
CA ASP A 149 8.18 -1.24 -7.96
C ASP A 149 6.99 -0.68 -7.17
N VAL A 150 6.69 0.61 -7.40
CA VAL A 150 5.58 1.32 -6.78
C VAL A 150 4.24 0.76 -7.26
N LEU A 151 4.06 0.60 -8.58
CA LEU A 151 2.82 0.06 -9.16
C LEU A 151 2.58 -1.40 -8.73
N MET A 152 3.64 -2.22 -8.71
CA MET A 152 3.53 -3.59 -8.22
C MET A 152 3.21 -3.62 -6.73
N GLY A 153 3.91 -2.83 -5.92
CA GLY A 153 3.65 -2.71 -4.48
C GLY A 153 2.20 -2.30 -4.19
N ALA A 154 1.70 -1.28 -4.89
CA ALA A 154 0.31 -0.83 -4.75
C ALA A 154 -0.69 -1.96 -5.05
N GLY A 155 -0.50 -2.68 -6.16
CA GLY A 155 -1.34 -3.81 -6.53
C GLY A 155 -1.32 -4.92 -5.49
N MET A 156 -0.15 -5.26 -4.96
CA MET A 156 0.01 -6.29 -3.92
C MET A 156 -0.67 -5.91 -2.61
N GLY A 157 -0.51 -4.66 -2.16
CA GLY A 157 -1.17 -4.16 -0.96
C GLY A 157 -2.68 -4.24 -1.05
N ILE A 158 -3.25 -3.77 -2.17
CA ILE A 158 -4.70 -3.82 -2.42
C ILE A 158 -5.19 -5.28 -2.43
N LEU A 159 -4.54 -6.15 -3.20
CA LEU A 159 -5.00 -7.54 -3.38
C LEU A 159 -4.92 -8.32 -2.07
N SER A 160 -3.82 -8.21 -1.32
CA SER A 160 -3.64 -8.91 -0.06
C SER A 160 -4.72 -8.52 0.95
N MET A 161 -5.03 -7.23 1.06
CA MET A 161 -6.09 -6.77 1.97
C MET A 161 -7.48 -7.16 1.48
N LYS A 162 -7.76 -7.07 0.17
CA LYS A 162 -9.04 -7.55 -0.40
C LYS A 162 -9.25 -9.05 -0.17
N LEU A 163 -8.22 -9.88 -0.36
CA LEU A 163 -8.25 -11.29 -0.05
C LEU A 163 -8.51 -11.55 1.43
N ALA A 164 -7.91 -10.76 2.32
CA ALA A 164 -8.15 -10.87 3.75
C ALA A 164 -9.61 -10.64 4.11
N TYR A 165 -10.26 -9.62 3.53
CA TYR A 165 -11.69 -9.37 3.70
C TYR A 165 -12.55 -10.48 3.10
N TRP A 166 -12.24 -10.94 1.89
CA TRP A 166 -13.02 -11.96 1.18
C TRP A 166 -12.98 -13.32 1.89
N THR A 167 -11.82 -13.72 2.40
CA THR A 167 -11.62 -15.00 3.07
C THR A 167 -11.90 -14.96 4.57
N HIS A 168 -12.30 -13.80 5.13
CA HIS A 168 -12.55 -13.68 6.56
C HIS A 168 -13.88 -14.36 6.94
N GLN A 169 -13.80 -15.32 7.84
CA GLN A 169 -14.96 -15.97 8.44
C GLN A 169 -15.24 -15.31 9.79
N TYR A 170 -16.38 -14.63 9.93
CA TYR A 170 -16.80 -13.92 11.14
C TYR A 170 -17.18 -14.90 12.26
N LYS A 171 -16.25 -15.79 12.66
CA LYS A 171 -16.49 -16.87 13.62
C LYS A 171 -16.54 -16.43 15.07
N TRP A 172 -16.05 -15.24 15.39
CA TRP A 172 -15.92 -14.78 16.78
C TRP A 172 -17.08 -13.91 17.25
N GLY A 173 -18.29 -14.30 16.88
CA GLY A 173 -19.51 -13.94 17.60
C GLY A 173 -20.12 -12.57 17.34
N LYS A 174 -19.53 -11.69 16.51
CA LYS A 174 -20.16 -10.41 16.17
C LYS A 174 -20.31 -10.29 14.65
N LYS A 175 -21.58 -10.26 14.20
CA LYS A 175 -21.96 -10.03 12.80
C LYS A 175 -21.46 -8.65 12.34
N LYS A 176 -21.21 -8.52 11.01
CA LYS A 176 -21.05 -7.20 10.36
C LYS A 176 -22.03 -6.21 10.97
N ASN A 177 -21.57 -5.08 11.47
CA ASN A 177 -22.49 -4.00 11.82
C ASN A 177 -23.32 -3.67 10.59
N ALA A 178 -24.66 -3.60 10.75
CA ALA A 178 -25.64 -3.43 9.66
C ALA A 178 -25.56 -2.05 8.95
N PHE A 179 -24.39 -1.44 8.90
CA PHE A 179 -24.09 -0.20 8.18
C PHE A 179 -23.60 -0.43 6.74
N ALA A 180 -23.68 -1.68 6.25
CA ALA A 180 -23.52 -1.91 4.82
C ALA A 180 -24.84 -1.51 4.16
N PRO A 181 -24.91 -0.43 3.35
CA PRO A 181 -26.02 -0.31 2.43
C PRO A 181 -26.03 -1.58 1.58
N ALA A 182 -27.19 -2.23 1.51
CA ALA A 182 -27.41 -3.29 0.54
C ALA A 182 -27.19 -2.68 -0.86
N PHE A 183 -26.22 -3.21 -1.59
CA PHE A 183 -26.11 -3.06 -3.05
C PHE A 183 -26.34 -4.42 -3.64
#